data_4a1037a8adf20e7ca6124dba624521e5
#
_entry.id   4a1037a8adf20e7ca6124dba624521e5
#
_cell.length_a   1.000
_cell.length_b   1.000
_cell.length_c   1.000
_cell.angle_alpha   90.00
_cell.angle_beta   90.00
_cell.angle_gamma   90.00
#
_symmetry.space_group_name_H-M   'P 1'
#
loop_
_entity.id
_entity.type
_entity.pdbx_description
1 polymer ?
#
loop_
_entity_poly.entity_id
_entity_poly.type
_entity_poly.pdbx_seq_one_letter_code
_entity_poly.pdbx_strand_id
1 'polypeptide(L)'
;MINYLKKFVVLFFLLIPNNLNADFFEDITSQIVENPKRLSYGVSVTDVNQDGKFDFIVTGFGYLNLALSYENGKLINIVNQKKFSDEFRRTIGVAACDMDKDGYEEIYFLNTDTYSGTKKYSDRLIDLEKGNFIDLFEIEKNQKDLNLTAGRSVVCVDRKGDGNCGVYVANYGGPTRYYEYNDDIIVDKSVQLNLAKVTGRRAVIAGHIISDKIDVFAANERGANFLYKNEEGKFLDVAYEYRVQDVLQNGRGTALSDIYYRGRLDILNGNWGGFHRAYVLKNDIFEDIAKPPFDEPSRIRTVISADLDNDGYDEIFLNNIGEPNKLFRILENGLIKQIPLNIGLEPDGYGTGAAVADIDNDGILELLVSHGESRDQPLSLYKAKVNPEHKYLRIRPLNKYGAPARGATVTLISNLRKHSKTIDSGSGYLCQMEPVAHYGIRKNEKNIKIEVRWTNGKTKMISVKNLNQTITLKQK
;
A
#
# COMPACT_ATOMS: atom_id res chain seq x y z
N MET A 1 54.68 -33.03 -55.75
CA MET A 1 53.55 -32.09 -55.98
C MET A 1 52.51 -32.28 -54.92
N ILE A 2 52.49 -31.39 -53.94
CA ILE A 2 51.63 -31.52 -52.80
C ILE A 2 50.55 -30.42 -52.95
N ASN A 3 49.28 -30.87 -53.14
CA ASN A 3 48.12 -29.99 -53.27
C ASN A 3 47.65 -29.59 -51.86
N TYR A 4 47.72 -28.26 -51.54
CA TYR A 4 47.11 -27.62 -50.37
C TYR A 4 45.64 -27.28 -50.66
N LEU A 5 44.70 -27.98 -50.03
CA LEU A 5 43.30 -27.60 -49.97
C LEU A 5 43.12 -26.56 -48.83
N LYS A 6 42.84 -25.33 -49.20
CA LYS A 6 42.39 -24.30 -48.23
C LYS A 6 40.92 -24.53 -47.89
N LYS A 7 40.61 -24.93 -46.66
CA LYS A 7 39.26 -24.93 -46.13
C LYS A 7 38.88 -23.51 -45.72
N PHE A 8 37.91 -22.91 -46.42
CA PHE A 8 37.23 -21.71 -45.97
C PHE A 8 36.24 -22.07 -44.89
N VAL A 9 36.45 -21.58 -43.63
CA VAL A 9 35.46 -21.63 -42.56
C VAL A 9 34.63 -20.35 -42.67
N VAL A 10 33.38 -20.48 -43.13
CA VAL A 10 32.39 -19.40 -43.11
C VAL A 10 31.79 -19.37 -41.72
N LEU A 11 32.17 -18.38 -40.90
CA LEU A 11 31.55 -18.10 -39.62
C LEU A 11 30.19 -17.43 -39.87
N PHE A 12 29.11 -18.17 -39.70
CA PHE A 12 27.77 -17.61 -39.65
C PHE A 12 27.62 -16.91 -38.27
N PHE A 13 27.75 -15.60 -38.25
CA PHE A 13 27.23 -14.81 -37.13
C PHE A 13 25.70 -14.89 -37.18
N LEU A 14 25.11 -15.75 -36.38
CA LEU A 14 23.71 -15.65 -36.01
C LEU A 14 23.52 -14.31 -35.26
N LEU A 15 23.02 -13.31 -35.97
CA LEU A 15 22.42 -12.15 -35.37
C LEU A 15 21.22 -12.65 -34.55
N ILE A 16 21.45 -12.94 -33.27
CA ILE A 16 20.36 -13.05 -32.31
C ILE A 16 19.73 -11.65 -32.29
N PRO A 17 18.44 -11.49 -32.66
CA PRO A 17 17.79 -10.21 -32.46
C PRO A 17 17.87 -9.92 -30.95
N ASN A 18 18.60 -8.88 -30.58
CA ASN A 18 18.41 -8.25 -29.29
C ASN A 18 16.93 -7.83 -29.27
N ASN A 19 16.08 -8.66 -28.69
CA ASN A 19 14.81 -8.18 -28.18
C ASN A 19 15.18 -7.09 -27.17
N LEU A 20 15.17 -5.85 -27.62
CA LEU A 20 15.05 -4.68 -26.75
C LEU A 20 13.79 -4.97 -25.93
N ASN A 21 13.98 -5.53 -24.73
CA ASN A 21 12.89 -5.65 -23.77
C ASN A 21 12.31 -4.26 -23.64
N ALA A 22 11.10 -4.07 -24.15
CA ALA A 22 10.39 -2.81 -23.98
C ALA A 22 10.34 -2.55 -22.48
N ASP A 23 10.74 -1.35 -22.08
CA ASP A 23 10.71 -0.94 -20.68
C ASP A 23 9.29 -1.08 -20.14
N PHE A 24 9.14 -1.64 -18.94
CA PHE A 24 7.83 -1.85 -18.32
C PHE A 24 7.14 -0.52 -17.98
N PHE A 25 7.90 0.47 -17.53
CA PHE A 25 7.40 1.78 -17.16
C PHE A 25 7.75 2.87 -18.18
N GLU A 26 6.93 3.89 -18.23
CA GLU A 26 7.22 5.22 -18.73
C GLU A 26 7.46 6.14 -17.53
N ASP A 27 8.52 6.95 -17.60
CA ASP A 27 8.79 8.01 -16.63
C ASP A 27 7.97 9.26 -17.01
N ILE A 28 6.97 9.55 -16.21
CA ILE A 28 6.10 10.72 -16.35
C ILE A 28 6.32 11.75 -15.23
N THR A 29 7.46 11.70 -14.55
CA THR A 29 7.84 12.60 -13.45
C THR A 29 7.72 14.09 -13.82
N SER A 30 7.91 14.44 -15.10
CA SER A 30 7.74 15.80 -15.61
C SER A 30 6.30 16.35 -15.48
N GLN A 31 5.33 15.51 -15.16
CA GLN A 31 3.97 15.94 -14.86
C GLN A 31 3.84 16.54 -13.45
N ILE A 32 4.76 16.27 -12.53
CA ILE A 32 4.74 16.86 -11.19
C ILE A 32 5.23 18.32 -11.29
N VAL A 33 4.33 19.25 -11.00
CA VAL A 33 4.66 20.69 -10.95
C VAL A 33 5.42 20.99 -9.65
N GLU A 34 6.51 21.75 -9.75
CA GLU A 34 7.34 22.11 -8.59
C GLU A 34 7.81 20.87 -7.79
N ASN A 35 8.64 20.05 -8.42
CA ASN A 35 9.21 18.84 -7.82
C ASN A 35 10.67 19.03 -7.36
N PRO A 36 10.93 19.86 -6.32
CA PRO A 36 12.28 20.07 -5.80
C PRO A 36 12.79 18.85 -5.04
N LYS A 37 14.09 18.77 -4.85
CA LYS A 37 14.70 17.80 -3.93
C LYS A 37 14.18 18.02 -2.52
N ARG A 38 13.81 16.93 -1.84
CA ARG A 38 13.26 16.94 -0.49
C ARG A 38 13.44 15.59 0.20
N LEU A 39 13.31 15.56 1.52
CA LEU A 39 13.15 14.31 2.26
C LEU A 39 11.66 14.01 2.38
N SER A 40 11.20 12.97 1.73
CA SER A 40 9.82 12.49 1.76
C SER A 40 9.78 11.05 2.25
N TYR A 41 8.62 10.61 2.78
CA TYR A 41 8.47 9.24 3.27
C TYR A 41 7.14 8.63 2.82
N GLY A 42 6.09 8.71 3.63
CA GLY A 42 4.81 8.08 3.35
C GLY A 42 4.09 8.70 2.15
N VAL A 43 3.40 7.86 1.40
CA VAL A 43 2.49 8.27 0.33
C VAL A 43 1.13 7.62 0.57
N SER A 44 0.07 8.41 0.58
CA SER A 44 -1.32 7.94 0.71
C SER A 44 -2.19 8.49 -0.41
N VAL A 45 -3.29 7.82 -0.69
CA VAL A 45 -4.26 8.24 -1.70
C VAL A 45 -5.63 8.40 -1.07
N THR A 46 -6.17 9.61 -1.11
CA THR A 46 -7.53 9.97 -0.67
C THR A 46 -8.02 11.22 -1.39
N ASP A 47 -9.29 11.54 -1.25
CA ASP A 47 -9.91 12.79 -1.74
C ASP A 47 -9.69 13.89 -0.68
N VAL A 48 -8.60 14.65 -0.82
CA VAL A 48 -8.14 15.62 0.20
C VAL A 48 -9.02 16.86 0.26
N ASN A 49 -9.57 17.28 -0.88
CA ASN A 49 -10.35 18.52 -1.01
C ASN A 49 -11.85 18.27 -1.14
N GLN A 50 -12.30 17.02 -1.04
CA GLN A 50 -13.70 16.60 -1.11
C GLN A 50 -14.36 16.92 -2.49
N ASP A 51 -13.57 16.88 -3.59
CA ASP A 51 -14.06 17.12 -4.95
C ASP A 51 -14.49 15.84 -5.69
N GLY A 52 -14.36 14.69 -5.06
CA GLY A 52 -14.72 13.37 -5.59
C GLY A 52 -13.61 12.66 -6.35
N LYS A 53 -12.44 13.29 -6.52
CA LYS A 53 -11.23 12.71 -7.12
C LYS A 53 -10.23 12.33 -6.04
N PHE A 54 -9.32 11.43 -6.40
CA PHE A 54 -8.24 11.06 -5.49
C PHE A 54 -7.01 11.93 -5.73
N ASP A 55 -6.31 12.22 -4.62
CA ASP A 55 -5.06 12.95 -4.58
C ASP A 55 -3.97 12.10 -3.95
N PHE A 56 -2.72 12.32 -4.34
CA PHE A 56 -1.58 11.77 -3.61
C PHE A 56 -1.19 12.70 -2.46
N ILE A 57 -1.20 12.20 -1.23
CA ILE A 57 -0.57 12.85 -0.10
C ILE A 57 0.88 12.36 -0.01
N VAL A 58 1.83 13.28 0.09
CA VAL A 58 3.25 12.97 0.28
C VAL A 58 3.75 13.63 1.56
N THR A 59 4.25 12.81 2.50
CA THR A 59 4.74 13.35 3.79
C THR A 59 6.14 13.93 3.67
N GLY A 60 6.40 15.02 4.40
CA GLY A 60 7.66 15.75 4.43
C GLY A 60 8.41 15.56 5.76
N PHE A 61 9.67 15.16 5.70
CA PHE A 61 10.53 15.03 6.87
C PHE A 61 11.36 16.30 7.07
N GLY A 62 10.81 17.28 7.77
CA GLY A 62 11.35 18.64 7.85
C GLY A 62 11.10 19.45 6.56
N TYR A 63 10.12 19.05 5.79
CA TYR A 63 9.57 19.70 4.59
C TYR A 63 8.06 19.70 4.68
N LEU A 64 7.40 20.50 3.83
CA LEU A 64 5.94 20.56 3.76
C LEU A 64 5.35 19.19 3.38
N ASN A 65 4.25 18.78 3.99
CA ASN A 65 3.40 17.73 3.42
C ASN A 65 2.73 18.29 2.17
N LEU A 66 2.57 17.47 1.14
CA LEU A 66 1.92 17.83 -0.12
C LEU A 66 0.61 17.05 -0.30
N ALA A 67 -0.36 17.66 -0.96
CA ALA A 67 -1.49 16.99 -1.58
C ALA A 67 -1.44 17.29 -3.08
N LEU A 68 -1.15 16.26 -3.88
CA LEU A 68 -0.95 16.38 -5.32
C LEU A 68 -2.20 15.91 -6.06
N SER A 69 -2.95 16.85 -6.62
CA SER A 69 -4.15 16.60 -7.44
C SER A 69 -3.82 16.63 -8.93
N TYR A 70 -4.50 15.80 -9.71
CA TYR A 70 -4.31 15.76 -11.16
C TYR A 70 -5.24 16.77 -11.86
N GLU A 71 -4.63 17.75 -12.51
CA GLU A 71 -5.32 18.78 -13.25
C GLU A 71 -4.66 19.01 -14.61
N ASN A 72 -5.41 18.87 -15.68
CA ASN A 72 -4.96 19.18 -17.06
C ASN A 72 -3.61 18.54 -17.45
N GLY A 73 -3.37 17.29 -17.11
CA GLY A 73 -2.13 16.56 -17.43
C GLY A 73 -0.99 16.84 -16.48
N LYS A 74 -1.22 17.41 -15.31
CA LYS A 74 -0.23 17.76 -14.32
C LYS A 74 -0.68 17.38 -12.92
N LEU A 75 0.28 17.01 -12.07
CA LEU A 75 0.11 16.90 -10.62
C LEU A 75 0.52 18.22 -9.96
N ILE A 76 -0.45 18.86 -9.30
CA ILE A 76 -0.31 20.18 -8.69
C ILE A 76 -0.55 20.04 -7.19
N ASN A 77 0.29 20.67 -6.37
CA ASN A 77 0.04 20.74 -4.93
C ASN A 77 -1.13 21.71 -4.65
N ILE A 78 -2.24 21.17 -4.13
CA ILE A 78 -3.47 21.92 -3.86
C ILE A 78 -3.56 22.48 -2.44
N VAL A 79 -2.56 22.19 -1.58
CA VAL A 79 -2.62 22.55 -0.16
C VAL A 79 -1.47 23.46 0.24
N ASN A 80 -1.83 24.60 0.87
CA ASN A 80 -0.88 25.55 1.45
C ASN A 80 -1.20 25.90 2.91
N GLN A 81 -2.26 25.33 3.49
CA GLN A 81 -2.67 25.60 4.87
C GLN A 81 -1.70 24.93 5.85
N LYS A 82 -1.17 25.70 6.83
CA LYS A 82 -0.17 25.23 7.81
C LYS A 82 -0.60 24.00 8.60
N LYS A 83 -1.88 23.81 8.84
CA LYS A 83 -2.38 22.64 9.56
C LYS A 83 -2.13 21.35 8.82
N PHE A 84 -2.21 21.34 7.51
CA PHE A 84 -1.89 20.21 6.65
C PHE A 84 -0.39 20.15 6.31
N SER A 85 0.15 21.26 5.83
CA SER A 85 1.49 21.31 5.22
C SER A 85 2.65 21.15 6.18
N ASP A 86 2.53 21.55 7.42
CA ASP A 86 3.45 21.48 8.57
C ASP A 86 4.89 20.99 8.32
N GLU A 87 5.79 21.89 8.03
CA GLU A 87 7.22 21.60 7.81
C GLU A 87 8.02 21.31 9.09
N PHE A 88 7.49 21.69 10.26
CA PHE A 88 8.21 21.59 11.54
C PHE A 88 8.15 20.19 12.16
N ARG A 89 7.08 19.43 11.90
CA ARG A 89 6.93 18.07 12.38
C ARG A 89 7.43 17.09 11.33
N ARG A 90 8.37 16.29 11.64
CA ARG A 90 8.96 15.32 10.72
C ARG A 90 7.97 14.18 10.45
N THR A 91 7.07 14.40 9.50
CA THR A 91 6.03 13.43 9.14
C THR A 91 6.63 12.30 8.31
N ILE A 92 6.39 11.05 8.70
CA ILE A 92 6.89 9.88 8.00
C ILE A 92 5.81 8.96 7.45
N GLY A 93 4.63 8.92 8.06
CA GLY A 93 3.55 8.03 7.64
C GLY A 93 2.23 8.76 7.53
N VAL A 94 1.35 8.23 6.72
CA VAL A 94 0.02 8.79 6.51
C VAL A 94 -0.98 7.70 6.15
N ALA A 95 -2.18 7.78 6.72
CA ALA A 95 -3.35 7.01 6.32
C ALA A 95 -4.61 7.85 6.51
N ALA A 96 -5.63 7.55 5.73
CA ALA A 96 -6.91 8.24 5.78
C ALA A 96 -8.06 7.25 5.93
N CYS A 97 -9.05 7.60 6.75
CA CYS A 97 -10.33 6.90 6.87
C CYS A 97 -11.38 7.75 7.58
N ASP A 98 -12.64 7.47 7.30
CA ASP A 98 -13.82 8.12 7.90
C ASP A 98 -13.95 7.67 9.36
N MET A 99 -13.55 8.51 10.31
CA MET A 99 -13.56 8.23 11.74
C MET A 99 -14.79 8.83 12.43
N ASP A 100 -15.34 9.94 11.92
CA ASP A 100 -16.48 10.64 12.50
C ASP A 100 -17.81 10.30 11.83
N LYS A 101 -17.77 9.56 10.68
CA LYS A 101 -18.94 9.06 9.94
C LYS A 101 -19.66 10.13 9.14
N ASP A 102 -18.97 11.16 8.73
CA ASP A 102 -19.54 12.21 7.89
C ASP A 102 -19.51 11.85 6.37
N GLY A 103 -18.77 10.80 6.01
CA GLY A 103 -18.64 10.28 4.64
C GLY A 103 -17.38 10.74 3.92
N TYR A 104 -16.50 11.48 4.59
CA TYR A 104 -15.18 11.86 4.13
C TYR A 104 -14.11 11.20 5.00
N GLU A 105 -12.85 11.25 4.58
CA GLU A 105 -11.77 10.59 5.30
C GLU A 105 -10.93 11.62 6.07
N GLU A 106 -10.80 11.48 7.40
CA GLU A 106 -9.78 12.17 8.19
C GLU A 106 -8.41 11.60 7.87
N ILE A 107 -7.39 12.48 7.90
CA ILE A 107 -6.01 12.17 7.54
C ILE A 107 -5.15 12.13 8.79
N TYR A 108 -4.64 10.94 9.13
CA TYR A 108 -3.70 10.75 10.23
C TYR A 108 -2.27 10.93 9.75
N PHE A 109 -1.58 11.97 10.22
CA PHE A 109 -0.15 12.21 9.98
C PHE A 109 0.68 11.68 11.15
N LEU A 110 1.49 10.67 10.85
CA LEU A 110 2.40 10.02 11.78
C LEU A 110 3.74 10.73 11.81
N ASN A 111 4.06 11.37 12.93
CA ASN A 111 5.28 12.14 13.10
C ASN A 111 6.37 11.35 13.82
N THR A 112 7.65 11.70 13.53
CA THR A 112 8.81 11.24 14.29
C THR A 112 9.95 12.24 14.21
N ASP A 113 10.46 12.67 15.34
CA ASP A 113 11.65 13.53 15.43
C ASP A 113 12.81 12.82 16.13
N THR A 114 12.60 11.53 16.44
CA THR A 114 13.60 10.65 17.07
C THR A 114 13.56 9.26 16.46
N TYR A 115 14.67 8.53 16.58
CA TYR A 115 14.73 7.16 16.08
C TYR A 115 13.86 6.20 16.91
N SER A 116 13.77 6.37 18.21
CA SER A 116 13.05 5.45 19.12
C SER A 116 12.64 6.16 20.40
N GLY A 117 11.57 5.71 21.02
CA GLY A 117 11.09 6.21 22.31
C GLY A 117 10.36 7.55 22.18
N THR A 118 10.50 8.40 23.18
CA THR A 118 9.74 9.65 23.30
C THR A 118 10.16 10.68 22.25
N LYS A 119 9.18 11.28 21.56
CA LYS A 119 9.33 12.37 20.59
C LYS A 119 8.77 13.68 21.14
N LYS A 120 9.19 14.80 20.56
CA LYS A 120 8.79 16.16 20.96
C LYS A 120 7.38 16.51 20.46
N TYR A 121 7.10 16.21 19.19
CA TYR A 121 5.85 16.58 18.54
C TYR A 121 4.91 15.38 18.42
N SER A 122 3.64 15.57 18.80
CA SER A 122 2.58 14.58 18.62
C SER A 122 2.28 14.34 17.15
N ASP A 123 1.57 13.24 16.86
CA ASP A 123 0.90 13.04 15.59
C ASP A 123 -0.24 14.03 15.39
N ARG A 124 -0.80 14.05 14.19
CA ARG A 124 -1.95 14.89 13.83
C ARG A 124 -3.07 14.04 13.24
N LEU A 125 -4.30 14.43 13.53
CA LEU A 125 -5.49 13.92 12.86
C LEU A 125 -6.21 15.11 12.22
N ILE A 126 -6.12 15.20 10.91
CA ILE A 126 -6.61 16.35 10.14
C ILE A 126 -7.97 16.02 9.56
N ASP A 127 -8.91 16.87 9.81
CA ASP A 127 -10.23 16.91 9.21
C ASP A 127 -10.40 18.16 8.32
N LEU A 128 -11.25 18.09 7.31
CA LEU A 128 -11.57 19.21 6.41
C LEU A 128 -12.99 19.71 6.67
N GLU A 129 -13.14 20.72 7.51
CA GLU A 129 -14.43 21.36 7.77
C GLU A 129 -14.59 22.68 7.01
N LYS A 130 -15.59 22.74 6.13
CA LYS A 130 -15.94 23.97 5.37
C LYS A 130 -14.74 24.62 4.68
N GLY A 131 -13.86 23.81 4.11
CA GLY A 131 -12.66 24.22 3.39
C GLY A 131 -11.47 24.62 4.28
N ASN A 132 -11.52 24.36 5.60
CA ASN A 132 -10.42 24.59 6.52
C ASN A 132 -9.96 23.31 7.14
N PHE A 133 -8.65 23.04 7.10
CA PHE A 133 -8.06 21.91 7.80
C PHE A 133 -7.99 22.16 9.31
N ILE A 134 -8.55 21.24 10.08
CA ILE A 134 -8.59 21.26 11.54
C ILE A 134 -7.77 20.08 12.05
N ASP A 135 -6.89 20.30 13.01
CA ASP A 135 -6.21 19.21 13.73
C ASP A 135 -7.04 18.82 14.96
N LEU A 136 -7.68 17.67 14.89
CA LEU A 136 -8.55 17.19 15.98
C LEU A 136 -7.79 16.93 17.29
N PHE A 137 -6.46 16.68 17.24
CA PHE A 137 -5.64 16.59 18.45
C PHE A 137 -5.31 17.94 19.09
N GLU A 138 -5.50 19.06 18.40
CA GLU A 138 -5.36 20.39 19.03
C GLU A 138 -6.58 20.80 19.86
N ILE A 139 -7.71 20.12 19.72
CA ILE A 139 -8.90 20.32 20.53
C ILE A 139 -8.61 19.86 21.98
N GLU A 140 -8.83 20.70 22.97
CA GLU A 140 -8.44 20.49 24.38
C GLU A 140 -8.85 19.11 24.92
N LYS A 141 -10.08 18.67 24.65
CA LYS A 141 -10.60 17.37 25.11
C LYS A 141 -9.85 16.14 24.55
N ASN A 142 -9.09 16.30 23.46
CA ASN A 142 -8.34 15.23 22.78
C ASN A 142 -6.85 15.20 23.17
N GLN A 143 -6.33 16.20 23.86
CA GLN A 143 -4.90 16.34 24.15
C GLN A 143 -4.36 15.32 25.16
N LYS A 144 -5.21 14.65 25.92
CA LYS A 144 -4.80 13.65 26.92
C LYS A 144 -4.23 12.34 26.29
N ASP A 145 -4.61 12.02 25.05
CA ASP A 145 -4.28 10.76 24.39
C ASP A 145 -3.27 10.93 23.23
N LEU A 146 -2.48 12.01 23.24
CA LEU A 146 -1.49 12.28 22.20
C LEU A 146 -0.46 11.18 22.07
N ASN A 147 -0.09 10.81 20.84
CA ASN A 147 1.04 9.92 20.59
C ASN A 147 2.37 10.68 20.65
N LEU A 148 3.08 10.53 21.75
CA LEU A 148 4.43 11.08 21.96
C LEU A 148 5.53 10.01 21.85
N THR A 149 5.28 8.95 21.06
CA THR A 149 6.27 7.92 20.77
C THR A 149 6.65 7.96 19.30
N ALA A 150 7.92 7.67 19.00
CA ALA A 150 8.42 7.61 17.62
C ALA A 150 7.59 6.64 16.76
N GLY A 151 6.84 7.17 15.80
CA GLY A 151 5.99 6.40 14.91
C GLY A 151 6.76 5.69 13.80
N ARG A 152 6.17 4.63 13.22
CA ARG A 152 6.76 3.89 12.10
C ARG A 152 5.76 3.49 11.02
N SER A 153 4.53 3.17 11.34
CA SER A 153 3.48 2.88 10.35
C SER A 153 2.10 3.11 10.96
N VAL A 154 1.13 3.31 10.10
CA VAL A 154 -0.25 3.56 10.47
C VAL A 154 -1.18 2.82 9.53
N VAL A 155 -2.27 2.25 10.07
CA VAL A 155 -3.30 1.58 9.31
C VAL A 155 -4.68 1.85 9.90
N CYS A 156 -5.67 2.01 9.04
CA CYS A 156 -7.06 2.16 9.42
C CYS A 156 -7.73 0.81 9.66
N VAL A 157 -8.54 0.68 10.70
CA VAL A 157 -9.18 -0.59 11.06
C VAL A 157 -10.59 -0.35 11.59
N ASP A 158 -11.60 -0.76 10.86
CA ASP A 158 -12.97 -0.89 11.38
C ASP A 158 -13.10 -2.24 12.10
N ARG A 159 -12.65 -2.29 13.36
CA ARG A 159 -12.58 -3.56 14.12
C ARG A 159 -13.92 -4.18 14.44
N LYS A 160 -15.00 -3.42 14.51
CA LYS A 160 -16.34 -3.91 14.80
C LYS A 160 -17.17 -4.18 13.56
N GLY A 161 -16.76 -3.64 12.42
CA GLY A 161 -17.55 -3.68 11.20
C GLY A 161 -18.78 -2.77 11.25
N ASP A 162 -18.78 -1.77 12.10
CA ASP A 162 -19.91 -0.85 12.27
C ASP A 162 -19.74 0.47 11.48
N GLY A 163 -18.66 0.56 10.70
CA GLY A 163 -18.28 1.75 9.92
C GLY A 163 -17.58 2.80 10.77
N ASN A 164 -17.26 2.51 12.04
CA ASN A 164 -16.44 3.37 12.88
C ASN A 164 -14.97 2.97 12.70
N CYS A 165 -14.29 3.66 11.82
CA CYS A 165 -12.89 3.39 11.56
C CYS A 165 -12.04 3.87 12.72
N GLY A 166 -11.11 3.04 13.18
CA GLY A 166 -10.06 3.44 14.11
C GLY A 166 -8.70 3.45 13.43
N VAL A 167 -7.71 4.05 14.07
CA VAL A 167 -6.34 4.14 13.57
C VAL A 167 -5.39 3.38 14.48
N TYR A 168 -4.78 2.32 13.94
CA TYR A 168 -3.69 1.59 14.59
C TYR A 168 -2.35 2.23 14.24
N VAL A 169 -1.59 2.62 15.27
CA VAL A 169 -0.30 3.30 15.13
C VAL A 169 0.82 2.42 15.64
N ALA A 170 1.69 1.97 14.75
CA ALA A 170 2.88 1.22 15.08
C ALA A 170 3.99 2.15 15.55
N ASN A 171 4.39 2.04 16.81
CA ASN A 171 5.45 2.82 17.43
C ASN A 171 6.74 1.99 17.60
N TYR A 172 7.88 2.67 17.72
CA TYR A 172 9.18 2.06 17.94
C TYR A 172 9.78 2.52 19.29
N GLY A 173 10.01 1.55 20.18
CA GLY A 173 10.54 1.82 21.53
C GLY A 173 9.53 2.47 22.49
N GLY A 174 8.25 2.28 22.22
CA GLY A 174 7.13 2.65 23.07
C GLY A 174 5.85 1.93 22.68
N PRO A 175 4.75 2.12 23.41
CA PRO A 175 3.53 1.37 23.19
C PRO A 175 2.88 1.75 21.86
N THR A 176 2.31 0.76 21.18
CA THR A 176 1.39 0.95 20.06
C THR A 176 0.15 1.69 20.52
N ARG A 177 -0.46 2.48 19.66
CA ARG A 177 -1.73 3.16 19.89
C ARG A 177 -2.83 2.59 18.99
N TYR A 178 -4.07 2.75 19.45
CA TYR A 178 -5.26 2.48 18.67
C TYR A 178 -6.33 3.51 19.00
N TYR A 179 -6.53 4.45 18.07
CA TYR A 179 -7.47 5.56 18.26
C TYR A 179 -8.82 5.25 17.67
N GLU A 180 -9.87 5.56 18.42
CA GLU A 180 -11.25 5.66 17.94
C GLU A 180 -11.78 7.06 18.21
N TYR A 181 -12.63 7.55 17.29
CA TYR A 181 -13.34 8.81 17.46
C TYR A 181 -14.79 8.49 17.82
N ASN A 182 -15.22 8.91 19.00
CA ASN A 182 -16.56 8.67 19.50
C ASN A 182 -17.07 9.92 20.21
N ASP A 183 -18.26 10.39 19.86
CA ASP A 183 -18.89 11.55 20.47
C ASP A 183 -17.94 12.79 20.52
N ASP A 184 -17.31 13.08 19.40
CA ASP A 184 -16.33 14.14 19.23
C ASP A 184 -15.08 14.02 20.13
N ILE A 185 -14.77 12.86 20.64
CA ILE A 185 -13.60 12.59 21.46
C ILE A 185 -12.73 11.49 20.84
N ILE A 186 -11.43 11.77 20.72
CA ILE A 186 -10.43 10.77 20.35
C ILE A 186 -10.01 10.03 21.61
N VAL A 187 -10.10 8.69 21.57
CA VAL A 187 -9.74 7.83 22.71
C VAL A 187 -8.75 6.77 22.28
N ASP A 188 -7.63 6.64 23.00
CA ASP A 188 -6.71 5.53 22.84
C ASP A 188 -7.26 4.25 23.50
N LYS A 189 -7.61 3.27 22.70
CA LYS A 189 -8.15 1.96 23.12
C LYS A 189 -7.07 0.87 23.19
N SER A 190 -5.82 1.17 22.89
CA SER A 190 -4.76 0.17 22.72
C SER A 190 -4.57 -0.77 23.91
N VAL A 191 -4.68 -0.24 25.15
CA VAL A 191 -4.60 -1.06 26.38
C VAL A 191 -5.77 -2.03 26.49
N GLN A 192 -7.01 -1.51 26.29
CA GLN A 192 -8.24 -2.31 26.38
C GLN A 192 -8.32 -3.41 25.30
N LEU A 193 -7.65 -3.19 24.17
CA LEU A 193 -7.63 -4.10 23.04
C LEU A 193 -6.40 -5.04 23.04
N ASN A 194 -5.58 -5.01 24.09
CA ASN A 194 -4.33 -5.79 24.20
C ASN A 194 -3.31 -5.50 23.07
N LEU A 195 -3.34 -4.28 22.53
CA LEU A 195 -2.45 -3.82 21.44
C LEU A 195 -1.27 -2.98 21.95
N ALA A 196 -1.31 -2.44 23.18
CA ALA A 196 -0.30 -1.56 23.74
C ALA A 196 1.01 -2.29 24.09
N LYS A 197 1.64 -2.89 23.06
CA LYS A 197 2.93 -3.60 23.19
C LYS A 197 4.09 -2.68 22.84
N VAL A 198 5.18 -2.76 23.58
CA VAL A 198 6.43 -2.05 23.29
C VAL A 198 7.32 -2.97 22.45
N THR A 199 7.55 -2.63 21.20
CA THR A 199 8.29 -3.45 20.25
C THR A 199 8.98 -2.60 19.18
N GLY A 200 9.67 -3.24 18.24
CA GLY A 200 10.27 -2.62 17.06
C GLY A 200 9.38 -2.68 15.83
N ARG A 201 8.09 -2.35 15.94
CA ARG A 201 7.16 -2.41 14.80
C ARG A 201 7.58 -1.47 13.70
N ARG A 202 7.44 -1.95 12.46
CA ARG A 202 7.80 -1.18 11.27
C ARG A 202 6.66 -1.07 10.26
N ALA A 203 6.20 -2.17 9.71
CA ALA A 203 5.10 -2.17 8.74
C ALA A 203 3.86 -2.82 9.34
N VAL A 204 2.71 -2.35 8.92
CA VAL A 204 1.40 -2.85 9.37
C VAL A 204 0.49 -2.95 8.16
N ILE A 205 -0.34 -3.99 8.12
CA ILE A 205 -1.39 -4.16 7.11
C ILE A 205 -2.63 -4.76 7.76
N ALA A 206 -3.81 -4.39 7.28
CA ALA A 206 -5.09 -4.90 7.77
C ALA A 206 -6.01 -5.35 6.64
N GLY A 207 -6.79 -6.39 6.91
CA GLY A 207 -7.74 -6.95 5.96
C GLY A 207 -8.39 -8.22 6.48
N HIS A 208 -9.24 -8.87 5.68
CA HIS A 208 -9.79 -10.19 5.99
C HIS A 208 -8.72 -11.27 5.72
N ILE A 209 -7.79 -11.47 6.69
CA ILE A 209 -6.63 -12.34 6.52
C ILE A 209 -6.97 -13.77 6.94
N ILE A 210 -7.42 -13.98 8.19
CA ILE A 210 -7.71 -15.29 8.78
C ILE A 210 -9.08 -15.37 9.43
N SER A 211 -9.77 -14.25 9.59
CA SER A 211 -11.11 -14.21 10.21
C SER A 211 -12.14 -13.53 9.30
N ASP A 212 -13.38 -13.51 9.76
CA ASP A 212 -14.48 -12.80 9.11
C ASP A 212 -14.52 -11.30 9.41
N LYS A 213 -13.57 -10.81 10.18
CA LYS A 213 -13.37 -9.41 10.56
C LYS A 213 -12.03 -8.91 10.02
N ILE A 214 -11.73 -7.66 10.27
CA ILE A 214 -10.44 -7.09 9.87
C ILE A 214 -9.37 -7.48 10.87
N ASP A 215 -8.47 -8.36 10.45
CA ASP A 215 -7.26 -8.75 11.17
C ASP A 215 -6.13 -7.76 10.89
N VAL A 216 -5.09 -7.79 11.73
CA VAL A 216 -3.91 -6.93 11.56
C VAL A 216 -2.64 -7.77 11.58
N PHE A 217 -1.83 -7.68 10.52
CA PHE A 217 -0.47 -8.20 10.54
C PHE A 217 0.51 -7.05 10.76
N ALA A 218 1.41 -7.20 11.74
CA ALA A 218 2.40 -6.19 12.09
C ALA A 218 3.81 -6.78 12.06
N ALA A 219 4.61 -6.34 11.10
CA ALA A 219 5.99 -6.77 10.94
C ALA A 219 6.92 -5.99 11.88
N ASN A 220 7.84 -6.72 12.52
CA ASN A 220 8.78 -6.19 13.48
C ASN A 220 10.22 -6.16 12.94
N GLU A 221 10.98 -5.22 13.47
CA GLU A 221 12.43 -5.21 13.47
C GLU A 221 12.92 -5.76 14.80
N ARG A 222 13.81 -6.75 14.75
CA ARG A 222 14.42 -7.37 15.96
C ARG A 222 13.37 -7.99 16.90
N GLY A 223 12.59 -8.91 16.39
CA GLY A 223 11.62 -9.65 17.18
C GLY A 223 10.51 -10.25 16.34
N ALA A 224 9.63 -11.01 17.00
CA ALA A 224 8.53 -11.68 16.33
C ALA A 224 7.55 -10.70 15.67
N ASN A 225 7.08 -11.03 14.47
CA ASN A 225 5.90 -10.40 13.89
C ASN A 225 4.66 -10.74 14.70
N PHE A 226 3.63 -9.93 14.60
CA PHE A 226 2.30 -10.18 15.17
C PHE A 226 1.28 -10.45 14.08
N LEU A 227 0.36 -11.35 14.35
CA LEU A 227 -0.87 -11.53 13.60
C LEU A 227 -2.04 -11.45 14.58
N TYR A 228 -2.67 -10.29 14.61
CA TYR A 228 -3.80 -10.03 15.48
C TYR A 228 -5.09 -10.49 14.81
N LYS A 229 -5.60 -11.65 15.21
CA LYS A 229 -6.93 -12.13 14.85
C LYS A 229 -7.97 -11.26 15.54
N ASN A 230 -8.93 -10.78 14.78
CA ASN A 230 -10.03 -10.01 15.31
C ASN A 230 -11.18 -10.92 15.78
N GLU A 231 -11.41 -10.95 17.09
CA GLU A 231 -12.50 -11.67 17.72
C GLU A 231 -13.52 -10.68 18.29
N GLU A 232 -14.58 -10.41 17.51
CA GLU A 232 -15.65 -9.47 17.87
C GLU A 232 -15.15 -8.08 18.34
N GLY A 233 -14.15 -7.57 17.65
CA GLY A 233 -13.55 -6.27 17.92
C GLY A 233 -12.46 -6.26 18.99
N LYS A 234 -12.06 -7.41 19.51
CA LYS A 234 -10.86 -7.60 20.33
C LYS A 234 -9.77 -8.32 19.55
N PHE A 235 -8.53 -8.11 19.91
CA PHE A 235 -7.40 -8.66 19.17
C PHE A 235 -6.65 -9.73 19.99
N LEU A 236 -6.46 -10.89 19.37
CA LEU A 236 -5.64 -11.97 19.89
C LEU A 236 -4.43 -12.17 18.97
N ASP A 237 -3.22 -12.13 19.52
CA ASP A 237 -2.03 -12.44 18.76
C ASP A 237 -1.92 -13.96 18.55
N VAL A 238 -1.97 -14.37 17.29
CA VAL A 238 -1.91 -15.77 16.85
C VAL A 238 -0.75 -16.02 15.88
N ALA A 239 0.26 -15.16 15.88
CA ALA A 239 1.38 -15.26 14.93
C ALA A 239 2.18 -16.56 15.10
N TYR A 240 2.26 -17.11 16.31
CA TYR A 240 2.92 -18.39 16.58
C TYR A 240 2.16 -19.55 15.97
N GLU A 241 0.86 -19.64 16.24
CA GLU A 241 -0.05 -20.68 15.77
C GLU A 241 -0.10 -20.72 14.25
N TYR A 242 -0.11 -19.53 13.63
CA TYR A 242 -0.15 -19.37 12.17
C TYR A 242 1.24 -19.36 11.51
N ARG A 243 2.36 -19.49 12.27
CA ARG A 243 3.75 -19.59 11.77
C ARG A 243 4.25 -18.37 10.99
N VAL A 244 3.87 -17.17 11.38
CA VAL A 244 4.30 -15.93 10.72
C VAL A 244 5.21 -15.04 11.58
N GLN A 245 5.74 -15.56 12.69
CA GLN A 245 6.54 -14.78 13.63
C GLN A 245 7.85 -14.23 13.04
N ASP A 246 8.55 -14.99 12.18
CA ASP A 246 9.79 -14.60 11.47
C ASP A 246 10.83 -13.89 12.35
N VAL A 247 11.11 -14.43 13.53
CA VAL A 247 11.83 -13.78 14.64
C VAL A 247 13.25 -13.31 14.31
N LEU A 248 13.89 -13.86 13.28
CA LEU A 248 15.27 -13.56 12.89
C LEU A 248 15.35 -12.49 11.79
N GLN A 249 14.23 -11.96 11.30
CA GLN A 249 14.16 -11.01 10.21
C GLN A 249 13.81 -9.60 10.70
N ASN A 250 13.96 -8.63 9.81
CA ASN A 250 13.66 -7.23 10.07
C ASN A 250 12.56 -6.76 9.11
N GLY A 251 11.30 -7.01 9.45
CA GLY A 251 10.17 -6.65 8.61
C GLY A 251 10.09 -5.15 8.35
N ARG A 252 9.83 -4.77 7.09
CA ARG A 252 9.75 -3.35 6.66
C ARG A 252 8.53 -3.05 5.83
N GLY A 253 8.30 -3.79 4.77
CA GLY A 253 7.20 -3.55 3.84
C GLY A 253 6.23 -4.73 3.83
N THR A 254 4.93 -4.45 3.75
CA THR A 254 3.89 -5.49 3.74
C THR A 254 2.82 -5.19 2.69
N ALA A 255 2.31 -6.22 2.03
CA ALA A 255 1.16 -6.14 1.15
C ALA A 255 0.27 -7.38 1.31
N LEU A 256 -1.04 -7.23 1.06
CA LEU A 256 -1.95 -8.37 0.86
C LEU A 256 -2.08 -8.65 -0.63
N SER A 257 -2.06 -9.92 -1.01
CA SER A 257 -2.19 -10.37 -2.39
C SER A 257 -2.87 -11.73 -2.45
N ASP A 258 -3.64 -12.00 -3.48
CA ASP A 258 -4.19 -13.34 -3.74
C ASP A 258 -3.24 -14.09 -4.69
N ILE A 259 -2.17 -14.66 -4.13
CA ILE A 259 -1.03 -15.23 -4.86
C ILE A 259 -1.45 -16.37 -5.81
N TYR A 260 -2.49 -17.11 -5.48
CA TYR A 260 -2.97 -18.23 -6.31
C TYR A 260 -4.26 -17.93 -7.07
N TYR A 261 -4.74 -16.68 -7.03
CA TYR A 261 -6.00 -16.28 -7.69
C TYR A 261 -7.19 -17.19 -7.34
N ARG A 262 -7.30 -17.52 -6.05
CA ARG A 262 -8.31 -18.46 -5.51
C ARG A 262 -9.40 -17.78 -4.68
N GLY A 263 -9.36 -16.44 -4.56
CA GLY A 263 -10.32 -15.66 -3.78
C GLY A 263 -9.94 -15.53 -2.30
N ARG A 264 -8.65 -15.59 -1.96
CA ARG A 264 -8.15 -15.49 -0.60
C ARG A 264 -6.90 -14.64 -0.53
N LEU A 265 -6.81 -13.78 0.48
CA LEU A 265 -5.66 -12.93 0.70
C LEU A 265 -4.52 -13.68 1.39
N ASP A 266 -3.32 -13.51 0.89
CA ASP A 266 -2.04 -14.00 1.39
C ASP A 266 -1.18 -12.79 1.80
N ILE A 267 -0.08 -13.00 2.55
CA ILE A 267 0.77 -11.92 3.08
C ILE A 267 2.11 -11.91 2.35
N LEU A 268 2.46 -10.76 1.76
CA LEU A 268 3.81 -10.46 1.32
C LEU A 268 4.52 -9.64 2.40
N ASN A 269 5.72 -10.06 2.82
CA ASN A 269 6.51 -9.37 3.83
C ASN A 269 7.95 -9.17 3.37
N GLY A 270 8.32 -7.92 3.11
CA GLY A 270 9.68 -7.52 2.77
C GLY A 270 10.51 -7.31 4.02
N ASN A 271 11.67 -7.96 4.09
CA ASN A 271 12.61 -7.91 5.20
C ASN A 271 13.86 -7.09 4.84
N TRP A 272 14.23 -6.14 5.68
CA TRP A 272 15.41 -5.30 5.49
C TRP A 272 16.70 -6.11 5.63
N GLY A 273 17.45 -6.24 4.55
CA GLY A 273 18.68 -6.99 4.51
C GLY A 273 18.54 -8.48 4.82
N GLY A 274 17.30 -9.01 4.77
CA GLY A 274 16.95 -10.38 5.04
C GLY A 274 16.02 -10.96 3.97
N PHE A 275 15.77 -12.27 4.05
CA PHE A 275 14.94 -12.97 3.08
C PHE A 275 13.48 -12.48 3.11
N HIS A 276 12.95 -12.06 1.96
CA HIS A 276 11.54 -11.70 1.84
C HIS A 276 10.64 -12.93 1.96
N ARG A 277 9.38 -12.74 2.34
CA ARG A 277 8.40 -13.79 2.56
C ARG A 277 7.17 -13.63 1.69
N ALA A 278 6.64 -14.77 1.28
CA ALA A 278 5.33 -14.89 0.64
C ALA A 278 4.53 -15.97 1.40
N TYR A 279 3.79 -15.52 2.40
CA TYR A 279 3.02 -16.40 3.29
C TYR A 279 1.67 -16.73 2.69
N VAL A 280 1.44 -17.98 2.35
CA VAL A 280 0.20 -18.50 1.78
C VAL A 280 -0.50 -19.37 2.79
N LEU A 281 -1.76 -19.08 3.09
CA LEU A 281 -2.54 -19.83 4.06
C LEU A 281 -2.99 -21.19 3.48
N LYS A 282 -2.51 -22.29 4.07
CA LYS A 282 -2.90 -23.67 3.72
C LYS A 282 -3.19 -24.45 5.00
N ASN A 283 -4.33 -25.16 5.02
CA ASN A 283 -4.72 -25.97 6.18
C ASN A 283 -4.61 -25.21 7.52
N ASP A 284 -5.12 -23.97 7.53
CA ASP A 284 -5.16 -23.07 8.69
C ASP A 284 -3.79 -22.63 9.26
N ILE A 285 -2.71 -22.81 8.51
CA ILE A 285 -1.39 -22.27 8.82
C ILE A 285 -0.78 -21.61 7.58
N PHE A 286 0.09 -20.62 7.78
CA PHE A 286 0.85 -20.03 6.68
C PHE A 286 2.08 -20.86 6.34
N GLU A 287 2.29 -21.08 5.06
CA GLU A 287 3.52 -21.61 4.48
C GLU A 287 4.21 -20.49 3.71
N ASP A 288 5.51 -20.31 3.94
CA ASP A 288 6.35 -19.44 3.14
C ASP A 288 6.70 -20.14 1.82
N ILE A 289 6.24 -19.56 0.71
CA ILE A 289 6.50 -20.07 -0.64
C ILE A 289 7.53 -19.24 -1.40
N ALA A 290 8.08 -18.20 -0.77
CA ALA A 290 9.07 -17.33 -1.41
C ALA A 290 10.30 -18.13 -1.86
N LYS A 291 10.81 -17.79 -3.05
CA LYS A 291 11.99 -18.40 -3.68
C LYS A 291 12.77 -17.36 -4.47
N PRO A 292 14.06 -17.60 -4.75
CA PRO A 292 14.83 -16.74 -5.64
C PRO A 292 14.17 -16.58 -7.02
N PRO A 293 14.21 -15.38 -7.58
CA PRO A 293 14.88 -14.18 -7.09
C PRO A 293 14.03 -13.28 -6.15
N PHE A 294 12.78 -13.65 -5.83
CA PHE A 294 11.90 -12.82 -5.01
C PHE A 294 12.36 -12.71 -3.55
N ASP A 295 12.77 -13.82 -2.94
CA ASP A 295 13.18 -13.86 -1.52
C ASP A 295 14.57 -13.26 -1.26
N GLU A 296 15.34 -12.92 -2.30
CA GLU A 296 16.69 -12.38 -2.14
C GLU A 296 16.71 -11.09 -1.32
N PRO A 297 17.62 -11.01 -0.31
CA PRO A 297 17.73 -9.85 0.55
C PRO A 297 17.90 -8.53 -0.20
N SER A 298 17.24 -7.48 0.27
CA SER A 298 17.43 -6.11 -0.23
C SER A 298 17.17 -5.09 0.88
N ARG A 299 17.52 -3.83 0.64
CA ARG A 299 17.19 -2.72 1.54
C ARG A 299 15.77 -2.22 1.32
N ILE A 300 14.83 -3.14 1.42
CA ILE A 300 13.41 -2.88 1.18
C ILE A 300 12.83 -1.80 2.10
N ARG A 301 11.93 -0.98 1.55
CA ARG A 301 11.02 -0.11 2.28
C ARG A 301 9.57 -0.48 1.99
N THR A 302 9.10 -0.28 0.80
CA THR A 302 7.69 -0.47 0.46
C THR A 302 7.49 -1.68 -0.44
N VAL A 303 6.48 -2.49 -0.12
CA VAL A 303 5.98 -3.59 -0.97
C VAL A 303 4.60 -3.20 -1.47
N ILE A 304 4.39 -3.23 -2.79
CA ILE A 304 3.09 -3.01 -3.43
C ILE A 304 2.72 -4.26 -4.22
N SER A 305 1.45 -4.66 -4.17
CA SER A 305 0.89 -5.68 -5.05
C SER A 305 -0.29 -5.09 -5.81
N ALA A 306 -0.15 -4.97 -7.13
CA ALA A 306 -1.16 -4.38 -8.02
C ALA A 306 -1.00 -4.90 -9.45
N ASP A 307 -2.08 -4.95 -10.21
CA ASP A 307 -2.07 -5.23 -11.64
C ASP A 307 -1.76 -3.92 -12.38
N LEU A 308 -0.49 -3.70 -12.69
CA LEU A 308 0.00 -2.42 -13.20
C LEU A 308 -0.19 -2.27 -14.72
N ASP A 309 -0.12 -3.36 -15.48
CA ASP A 309 -0.20 -3.36 -16.95
C ASP A 309 -1.52 -3.92 -17.51
N ASN A 310 -2.51 -4.13 -16.64
CA ASN A 310 -3.85 -4.61 -17.00
C ASN A 310 -3.87 -6.00 -17.66
N ASP A 311 -2.85 -6.84 -17.44
CA ASP A 311 -2.82 -8.19 -18.02
C ASP A 311 -3.59 -9.24 -17.20
N GLY A 312 -4.08 -8.85 -16.02
CA GLY A 312 -4.85 -9.67 -15.11
C GLY A 312 -4.01 -10.48 -14.13
N TYR A 313 -2.71 -10.18 -14.03
CA TYR A 313 -1.81 -10.71 -13.01
C TYR A 313 -1.26 -9.56 -12.18
N ASP A 314 -1.16 -9.76 -10.86
CA ASP A 314 -0.59 -8.72 -10.01
C ASP A 314 0.94 -8.70 -10.12
N GLU A 315 1.50 -7.49 -10.22
CA GLU A 315 2.91 -7.24 -10.01
C GLU A 315 3.19 -6.97 -8.54
N ILE A 316 4.40 -7.35 -8.10
CA ILE A 316 4.96 -6.98 -6.81
C ILE A 316 6.10 -5.99 -7.06
N PHE A 317 5.92 -4.74 -6.64
CA PHE A 317 6.96 -3.72 -6.69
C PHE A 317 7.66 -3.63 -5.32
N LEU A 318 8.98 -3.80 -5.31
CA LEU A 318 9.84 -3.63 -4.14
C LEU A 318 10.59 -2.30 -4.27
N ASN A 319 10.18 -1.32 -3.44
CA ASN A 319 10.86 -0.02 -3.36
C ASN A 319 12.03 -0.12 -2.39
N ASN A 320 13.24 0.01 -2.89
CA ASN A 320 14.49 -0.14 -2.15
C ASN A 320 15.17 1.21 -1.87
N ILE A 321 16.05 1.24 -0.87
CA ILE A 321 16.83 2.43 -0.55
C ILE A 321 18.32 2.20 -0.83
N GLY A 322 18.90 3.02 -1.74
CA GLY A 322 20.30 2.92 -2.14
C GLY A 322 20.65 1.61 -2.84
N GLU A 323 19.66 0.95 -3.41
CA GLU A 323 19.73 -0.25 -4.25
C GLU A 323 18.63 -0.16 -5.31
N PRO A 324 18.78 -0.84 -6.46
CA PRO A 324 17.75 -0.87 -7.48
C PRO A 324 16.41 -1.40 -6.97
N ASN A 325 15.31 -0.76 -7.36
CA ASN A 325 13.97 -1.29 -7.18
C ASN A 325 13.82 -2.60 -7.97
N LYS A 326 12.92 -3.47 -7.52
CA LYS A 326 12.64 -4.74 -8.18
C LYS A 326 11.16 -4.85 -8.52
N LEU A 327 10.85 -5.49 -9.65
CA LEU A 327 9.48 -5.79 -10.05
C LEU A 327 9.35 -7.29 -10.33
N PHE A 328 8.26 -7.88 -9.85
CA PHE A 328 7.93 -9.28 -10.08
C PHE A 328 6.47 -9.38 -10.52
N ARG A 329 6.12 -10.47 -11.21
CA ARG A 329 4.75 -10.84 -11.58
C ARG A 329 4.36 -12.13 -10.90
N ILE A 330 3.16 -12.16 -10.35
CA ILE A 330 2.56 -13.36 -9.76
C ILE A 330 1.85 -14.12 -10.88
N LEU A 331 2.34 -15.31 -11.24
CA LEU A 331 1.72 -16.15 -12.25
C LEU A 331 0.58 -16.99 -11.65
N GLU A 332 -0.28 -17.53 -12.52
CA GLU A 332 -1.48 -18.30 -12.12
C GLU A 332 -1.20 -19.47 -11.16
N ASN A 333 -0.02 -20.09 -11.27
CA ASN A 333 0.41 -21.18 -10.40
C ASN A 333 1.08 -20.72 -9.09
N GLY A 334 1.05 -19.41 -8.78
CA GLY A 334 1.68 -18.81 -7.61
C GLY A 334 3.20 -18.60 -7.75
N LEU A 335 3.80 -18.88 -8.92
CA LEU A 335 5.20 -18.56 -9.16
C LEU A 335 5.39 -17.05 -9.25
N ILE A 336 6.33 -16.52 -8.48
CA ILE A 336 6.72 -15.10 -8.50
C ILE A 336 7.95 -14.95 -9.40
N LYS A 337 7.75 -14.32 -10.58
CA LYS A 337 8.77 -14.18 -11.61
C LYS A 337 9.24 -12.74 -11.73
N GLN A 338 10.54 -12.51 -11.75
CA GLN A 338 11.10 -11.17 -11.92
C GLN A 338 10.81 -10.62 -13.33
N ILE A 339 10.43 -9.35 -13.37
CA ILE A 339 10.32 -8.54 -14.58
C ILE A 339 11.56 -7.64 -14.63
N PRO A 340 12.36 -7.67 -15.70
CA PRO A 340 13.47 -6.75 -15.88
C PRO A 340 12.95 -5.30 -15.96
N LEU A 341 13.58 -4.39 -15.23
CA LEU A 341 13.32 -2.96 -15.29
C LEU A 341 14.56 -2.23 -15.80
N ASN A 342 14.36 -1.23 -16.66
CA ASN A 342 15.37 -0.21 -16.99
C ASN A 342 15.01 1.11 -16.31
N ILE A 343 13.81 1.65 -16.60
CA ILE A 343 13.22 2.82 -15.93
C ILE A 343 12.44 2.35 -14.69
N GLY A 344 12.49 3.11 -13.61
CA GLY A 344 11.87 2.73 -12.33
C GLY A 344 12.77 1.87 -11.45
N LEU A 345 13.92 1.40 -11.95
CA LEU A 345 14.93 0.73 -11.12
C LEU A 345 15.50 1.64 -10.03
N GLU A 346 15.70 2.91 -10.36
CA GLU A 346 16.27 3.93 -9.46
C GLU A 346 17.50 3.42 -8.67
N PRO A 347 18.61 3.03 -9.34
CA PRO A 347 19.75 2.39 -8.68
C PRO A 347 20.39 3.26 -7.61
N ASP A 348 20.27 4.59 -7.75
CA ASP A 348 20.72 5.59 -6.78
C ASP A 348 19.56 6.18 -5.97
N GLY A 349 18.37 5.59 -6.05
CA GLY A 349 17.17 6.02 -5.35
C GLY A 349 17.23 5.70 -3.85
N TYR A 350 16.88 6.68 -3.03
CA TYR A 350 16.67 6.48 -1.60
C TYR A 350 15.15 6.32 -1.35
N GLY A 351 14.55 5.32 -2.00
CA GLY A 351 13.12 5.04 -1.93
C GLY A 351 12.65 4.80 -0.50
N THR A 352 11.61 5.50 -0.09
CA THR A 352 11.01 5.40 1.26
C THR A 352 9.58 4.89 1.20
N GLY A 353 8.68 5.66 0.61
CA GLY A 353 7.29 5.28 0.38
C GLY A 353 6.96 5.21 -1.09
N ALA A 354 5.87 4.54 -1.41
CA ALA A 354 5.28 4.54 -2.74
C ALA A 354 3.80 4.19 -2.66
N ALA A 355 3.00 4.72 -3.57
CA ALA A 355 1.60 4.34 -3.72
C ALA A 355 1.19 4.30 -5.19
N VAL A 356 0.14 3.52 -5.46
CA VAL A 356 -0.48 3.42 -6.78
C VAL A 356 -1.89 3.96 -6.77
N ALA A 357 -2.25 4.67 -7.83
CA ALA A 357 -3.59 5.16 -8.10
C ALA A 357 -3.77 5.40 -9.60
N ASP A 358 -4.98 5.25 -10.12
CA ASP A 358 -5.37 5.75 -11.43
C ASP A 358 -5.84 7.21 -11.24
N ILE A 359 -4.86 8.13 -11.20
CA ILE A 359 -5.09 9.51 -10.81
C ILE A 359 -5.66 10.36 -11.95
N ASP A 360 -5.43 9.96 -13.19
CA ASP A 360 -5.96 10.62 -14.39
C ASP A 360 -7.23 9.96 -14.92
N ASN A 361 -7.70 8.88 -14.29
CA ASN A 361 -8.90 8.10 -14.61
C ASN A 361 -8.89 7.47 -16.01
N ASP A 362 -7.73 7.09 -16.53
CA ASP A 362 -7.61 6.39 -17.82
C ASP A 362 -7.64 4.86 -17.68
N GLY A 363 -7.64 4.35 -16.44
CA GLY A 363 -7.68 2.93 -16.11
C GLY A 363 -6.31 2.26 -16.09
N ILE A 364 -5.24 3.02 -16.02
CA ILE A 364 -3.88 2.55 -15.81
C ILE A 364 -3.35 3.18 -14.51
N LEU A 365 -2.76 2.37 -13.66
CA LEU A 365 -2.26 2.87 -12.38
C LEU A 365 -0.94 3.65 -12.55
N GLU A 366 -0.88 4.86 -12.00
CA GLU A 366 0.37 5.57 -11.76
C GLU A 366 1.02 5.07 -10.47
N LEU A 367 2.35 4.99 -10.48
CA LEU A 367 3.20 4.68 -9.33
C LEU A 367 3.96 5.94 -8.92
N LEU A 368 3.60 6.54 -7.80
CA LEU A 368 4.35 7.64 -7.18
C LEU A 368 5.34 7.08 -6.17
N VAL A 369 6.63 7.43 -6.31
CA VAL A 369 7.72 7.04 -5.42
C VAL A 369 8.26 8.27 -4.69
N SER A 370 8.37 8.18 -3.37
CA SER A 370 8.99 9.18 -2.51
C SER A 370 10.39 8.76 -2.06
N HIS A 371 11.26 9.74 -1.80
CA HIS A 371 12.65 9.52 -1.44
C HIS A 371 13.02 10.26 -0.15
N GLY A 372 13.92 9.67 0.65
CA GLY A 372 14.26 10.24 1.95
C GLY A 372 15.49 9.63 2.60
N GLU A 373 15.43 9.39 3.91
CA GLU A 373 16.50 8.94 4.81
C GLU A 373 17.65 9.97 4.90
N SER A 374 18.75 9.73 4.20
CA SER A 374 19.97 10.53 4.28
C SER A 374 20.24 11.37 3.04
N ARG A 375 19.36 11.33 2.05
CA ARG A 375 19.55 12.07 0.79
C ARG A 375 18.22 12.63 0.30
N ASP A 376 18.19 13.94 0.10
CA ASP A 376 17.07 14.64 -0.53
C ASP A 376 17.07 14.41 -2.04
N GLN A 377 15.93 13.99 -2.56
CA GLN A 377 15.69 13.70 -3.98
C GLN A 377 14.29 14.21 -4.37
N PRO A 378 14.04 14.48 -5.66
CA PRO A 378 12.68 14.76 -6.15
C PRO A 378 11.82 13.50 -6.04
N LEU A 379 10.50 13.66 -6.12
CA LEU A 379 9.57 12.54 -6.30
C LEU A 379 9.74 11.96 -7.71
N SER A 380 9.42 10.67 -7.87
CA SER A 380 9.32 10.03 -9.18
C SER A 380 7.89 9.57 -9.44
N LEU A 381 7.44 9.68 -10.69
CA LEU A 381 6.13 9.24 -11.12
C LEU A 381 6.25 8.37 -12.38
N TYR A 382 5.72 7.16 -12.29
CA TYR A 382 5.78 6.17 -13.36
C TYR A 382 4.39 5.71 -13.76
N LYS A 383 4.23 5.34 -15.03
CA LYS A 383 3.04 4.70 -15.56
C LYS A 383 3.44 3.44 -16.32
N ALA A 384 2.73 2.32 -16.13
CA ALA A 384 3.04 1.10 -16.87
C ALA A 384 2.65 1.25 -18.35
N LYS A 385 3.46 0.64 -19.24
CA LYS A 385 3.13 0.54 -20.66
C LYS A 385 2.15 -0.60 -20.87
N VAL A 386 0.89 -0.27 -21.07
CA VAL A 386 -0.20 -1.23 -21.22
C VAL A 386 -0.43 -1.58 -22.68
N ASN A 387 -0.63 -2.88 -22.97
CA ASN A 387 -1.10 -3.29 -24.28
C ASN A 387 -2.51 -2.73 -24.53
N PRO A 388 -2.75 -2.01 -25.66
CA PRO A 388 -4.06 -1.42 -25.95
C PRO A 388 -5.24 -2.43 -26.01
N GLU A 389 -4.96 -3.72 -26.16
CA GLU A 389 -5.99 -4.77 -26.13
C GLU A 389 -6.39 -5.17 -24.70
N HIS A 390 -5.59 -4.85 -23.70
CA HIS A 390 -5.90 -5.13 -22.29
C HIS A 390 -7.11 -4.32 -21.85
N LYS A 391 -7.92 -4.94 -21.00
CA LYS A 391 -9.13 -4.33 -20.45
C LYS A 391 -9.00 -4.29 -18.93
N TYR A 392 -9.72 -3.39 -18.33
CA TYR A 392 -9.73 -3.27 -16.88
C TYR A 392 -11.15 -3.21 -16.32
N LEU A 393 -11.22 -3.41 -15.01
CA LEU A 393 -12.42 -3.21 -14.20
C LEU A 393 -12.00 -2.67 -12.84
N ARG A 394 -12.59 -1.55 -12.43
CA ARG A 394 -12.32 -0.92 -11.14
C ARG A 394 -13.56 -0.92 -10.28
N ILE A 395 -13.42 -1.28 -9.01
CA ILE A 395 -14.51 -1.34 -8.05
C ILE A 395 -14.21 -0.44 -6.86
N ARG A 396 -15.06 0.57 -6.66
CA ARG A 396 -15.00 1.53 -5.53
C ARG A 396 -16.12 1.20 -4.54
N PRO A 397 -15.88 0.37 -3.52
CA PRO A 397 -16.86 0.15 -2.48
C PRO A 397 -16.88 1.31 -1.50
N LEU A 398 -18.08 1.74 -1.13
CA LEU A 398 -18.32 2.75 -0.11
C LEU A 398 -18.97 2.11 1.12
N ASN A 399 -18.67 2.64 2.30
CA ASN A 399 -19.35 2.29 3.53
C ASN A 399 -20.78 2.86 3.56
N LYS A 400 -21.53 2.61 4.62
CA LYS A 400 -22.91 3.09 4.74
C LYS A 400 -23.03 4.63 4.82
N TYR A 401 -21.97 5.30 5.23
CA TYR A 401 -21.93 6.76 5.33
C TYR A 401 -21.56 7.42 4.00
N GLY A 402 -20.85 6.73 3.12
CA GLY A 402 -20.47 7.23 1.79
C GLY A 402 -18.99 7.36 1.57
N ALA A 403 -18.19 7.17 2.61
CA ALA A 403 -16.74 7.13 2.52
C ALA A 403 -16.23 5.83 1.88
N PRO A 404 -14.97 5.80 1.41
CA PRO A 404 -14.30 4.58 0.99
C PRO A 404 -14.37 3.48 2.06
N ALA A 405 -14.74 2.27 1.65
CA ALA A 405 -14.86 1.13 2.58
C ALA A 405 -13.49 0.50 2.84
N ARG A 406 -12.57 1.23 3.49
CA ARG A 406 -11.23 0.74 3.85
C ARG A 406 -11.30 -0.59 4.58
N GLY A 407 -10.50 -1.57 4.16
CA GLY A 407 -10.50 -2.93 4.70
C GLY A 407 -11.52 -3.88 4.06
N ALA A 408 -12.49 -3.39 3.29
CA ALA A 408 -13.40 -4.27 2.54
C ALA A 408 -12.61 -5.16 1.55
N THR A 409 -13.13 -6.35 1.29
CA THR A 409 -12.57 -7.25 0.28
C THR A 409 -13.47 -7.25 -0.96
N VAL A 410 -12.86 -7.09 -2.11
CA VAL A 410 -13.51 -7.23 -3.41
C VAL A 410 -12.96 -8.49 -4.07
N THR A 411 -13.83 -9.32 -4.62
CA THR A 411 -13.46 -10.55 -5.33
C THR A 411 -14.02 -10.54 -6.74
N LEU A 412 -13.14 -10.57 -7.73
CA LEU A 412 -13.51 -10.88 -9.10
C LEU A 412 -13.65 -12.38 -9.25
N ILE A 413 -14.79 -12.83 -9.79
CA ILE A 413 -15.12 -14.23 -10.05
C ILE A 413 -15.42 -14.36 -11.54
N SER A 414 -14.70 -15.24 -12.21
CA SER A 414 -14.85 -15.48 -13.65
C SER A 414 -14.75 -16.98 -13.99
N ASN A 415 -14.74 -17.28 -15.28
CA ASN A 415 -14.45 -18.63 -15.78
C ASN A 415 -12.99 -19.04 -15.60
N LEU A 416 -12.08 -18.12 -15.32
CA LEU A 416 -10.64 -18.38 -15.22
C LEU A 416 -10.11 -18.34 -13.79
N ARG A 417 -10.69 -17.48 -12.92
CA ARG A 417 -10.14 -17.25 -11.59
C ARG A 417 -11.18 -16.73 -10.59
N LYS A 418 -10.79 -16.80 -9.32
CA LYS A 418 -11.29 -15.93 -8.26
C LYS A 418 -10.12 -15.08 -7.80
N HIS A 419 -10.23 -13.77 -7.84
CA HIS A 419 -9.15 -12.88 -7.48
C HIS A 419 -9.64 -11.86 -6.46
N SER A 420 -9.13 -11.95 -5.23
CA SER A 420 -9.48 -11.06 -4.14
C SER A 420 -8.47 -9.94 -3.97
N LYS A 421 -8.96 -8.72 -3.76
CA LYS A 421 -8.19 -7.54 -3.38
C LYS A 421 -8.81 -6.90 -2.16
N THR A 422 -7.99 -6.39 -1.26
CA THR A 422 -8.45 -5.54 -0.16
C THR A 422 -8.53 -4.09 -0.60
N ILE A 423 -9.53 -3.35 -0.11
CA ILE A 423 -9.52 -1.89 -0.19
C ILE A 423 -8.50 -1.40 0.83
N ASP A 424 -7.39 -0.93 0.35
CA ASP A 424 -6.22 -0.66 1.17
C ASP A 424 -6.53 0.33 2.30
N SER A 425 -6.20 -0.07 3.50
CA SER A 425 -6.39 0.71 4.73
C SER A 425 -5.07 1.19 5.35
N GLY A 426 -3.97 0.90 4.69
CA GLY A 426 -2.58 1.16 5.05
C GLY A 426 -1.73 -0.07 4.75
N SER A 427 -0.64 0.09 4.02
CA SER A 427 0.22 -1.00 3.57
C SER A 427 1.62 -0.50 3.17
N GLY A 428 2.35 -1.34 2.48
CA GLY A 428 3.69 -1.01 2.04
C GLY A 428 4.60 -0.78 3.25
N TYR A 429 5.07 0.43 3.37
CA TYR A 429 5.73 0.99 4.53
C TYR A 429 5.35 2.47 4.60
N LEU A 430 4.61 2.87 5.62
CA LEU A 430 4.15 4.26 5.81
C LEU A 430 3.10 4.74 4.81
N CYS A 431 2.51 3.85 4.01
CA CYS A 431 1.74 4.20 2.82
C CYS A 431 0.29 3.69 2.86
N GLN A 432 -0.51 4.18 1.92
CA GLN A 432 -1.88 3.71 1.69
C GLN A 432 -2.24 3.93 0.21
N MET A 433 -2.69 2.86 -0.45
CA MET A 433 -3.05 2.91 -1.86
C MET A 433 -4.44 3.53 -2.08
N GLU A 434 -4.81 3.76 -3.35
CA GLU A 434 -6.15 4.21 -3.67
C GLU A 434 -7.22 3.24 -3.12
N PRO A 435 -8.39 3.75 -2.67
CA PRO A 435 -9.44 2.89 -2.13
C PRO A 435 -10.30 2.24 -3.22
N VAL A 436 -9.65 1.65 -4.20
CA VAL A 436 -10.28 1.00 -5.36
C VAL A 436 -9.65 -0.37 -5.61
N ALA A 437 -10.44 -1.39 -5.79
CA ALA A 437 -9.95 -2.68 -6.27
C ALA A 437 -9.84 -2.62 -7.81
N HIS A 438 -8.62 -2.60 -8.31
CA HIS A 438 -8.28 -2.54 -9.73
C HIS A 438 -7.93 -3.94 -10.25
N TYR A 439 -8.52 -4.33 -11.38
CA TYR A 439 -8.31 -5.60 -12.05
C TYR A 439 -8.08 -5.40 -13.54
N GLY A 440 -6.96 -5.85 -14.06
CA GLY A 440 -6.85 -6.16 -15.46
C GLY A 440 -7.64 -7.43 -15.80
N ILE A 441 -8.11 -7.54 -17.02
CA ILE A 441 -8.95 -8.64 -17.48
C ILE A 441 -8.17 -9.50 -18.46
N ARG A 442 -7.96 -10.76 -18.09
CA ARG A 442 -7.21 -11.73 -18.90
C ARG A 442 -7.90 -12.00 -20.24
N LYS A 443 -7.12 -12.31 -21.26
CA LYS A 443 -7.66 -12.75 -22.55
C LYS A 443 -8.60 -13.95 -22.36
N ASN A 444 -9.78 -13.90 -22.97
CA ASN A 444 -10.85 -14.91 -22.85
C ASN A 444 -11.51 -15.03 -21.47
N GLU A 445 -11.28 -14.11 -20.57
CA GLU A 445 -11.98 -14.03 -19.29
C GLU A 445 -13.45 -13.60 -19.50
N LYS A 446 -14.40 -14.40 -19.03
CA LYS A 446 -15.85 -14.25 -19.28
C LYS A 446 -16.64 -14.52 -18.00
N ASN A 447 -17.94 -14.21 -18.07
CA ASN A 447 -18.88 -14.45 -16.96
C ASN A 447 -18.45 -13.74 -15.67
N ILE A 448 -17.91 -12.52 -15.80
CA ILE A 448 -17.33 -11.76 -14.72
C ILE A 448 -18.45 -11.35 -13.74
N LYS A 449 -18.23 -11.71 -12.48
CA LYS A 449 -19.01 -11.26 -11.33
C LYS A 449 -18.07 -10.59 -10.34
N ILE A 450 -18.57 -9.62 -9.61
CA ILE A 450 -17.87 -8.97 -8.51
C ILE A 450 -18.64 -9.23 -7.23
N GLU A 451 -17.94 -9.74 -6.23
CA GLU A 451 -18.42 -9.81 -4.87
C GLU A 451 -17.68 -8.75 -4.04
N VAL A 452 -18.42 -7.90 -3.35
CA VAL A 452 -17.89 -6.99 -2.33
C VAL A 452 -18.29 -7.52 -0.96
N ARG A 453 -17.32 -7.69 -0.08
CA ARG A 453 -17.51 -8.03 1.32
C ARG A 453 -17.04 -6.86 2.18
N TRP A 454 -17.97 -6.20 2.84
CA TRP A 454 -17.66 -5.09 3.75
C TRP A 454 -17.13 -5.59 5.09
N THR A 455 -16.55 -4.69 5.87
CA THR A 455 -15.97 -4.95 7.20
C THR A 455 -16.95 -5.58 8.20
N ASN A 456 -18.26 -5.37 8.01
CA ASN A 456 -19.32 -6.01 8.84
C ASN A 456 -19.70 -7.42 8.38
N GLY A 457 -19.01 -7.97 7.38
CA GLY A 457 -19.29 -9.28 6.81
C GLY A 457 -20.45 -9.32 5.81
N LYS A 458 -21.22 -8.23 5.62
CA LYS A 458 -22.25 -8.18 4.57
C LYS A 458 -21.59 -8.27 3.20
N THR A 459 -22.24 -8.99 2.28
CA THR A 459 -21.77 -9.18 0.91
C THR A 459 -22.78 -8.65 -0.10
N LYS A 460 -22.28 -8.23 -1.25
CA LYS A 460 -23.09 -7.91 -2.44
C LYS A 460 -22.39 -8.45 -3.68
N MET A 461 -23.15 -9.18 -4.50
CA MET A 461 -22.67 -9.70 -5.77
C MET A 461 -23.37 -9.01 -6.93
N ILE A 462 -22.61 -8.65 -7.95
CA ILE A 462 -23.11 -8.12 -9.21
C ILE A 462 -22.51 -8.87 -10.39
N SER A 463 -23.23 -8.95 -11.51
CA SER A 463 -22.69 -9.41 -12.79
C SER A 463 -22.23 -8.21 -13.60
N VAL A 464 -21.05 -8.29 -14.19
CA VAL A 464 -20.44 -7.23 -14.99
C VAL A 464 -20.66 -7.51 -16.47
N LYS A 465 -21.22 -6.54 -17.20
CA LYS A 465 -21.45 -6.63 -18.65
C LYS A 465 -20.41 -5.87 -19.46
N ASN A 466 -20.01 -4.69 -18.97
CA ASN A 466 -19.10 -3.79 -19.64
C ASN A 466 -17.77 -3.71 -18.88
N LEU A 467 -16.67 -3.60 -19.60
CA LEU A 467 -15.32 -3.41 -19.06
C LEU A 467 -14.86 -1.95 -19.26
N ASN A 468 -13.65 -1.64 -18.85
CA ASN A 468 -13.05 -0.30 -18.92
C ASN A 468 -13.92 0.75 -18.22
N GLN A 469 -14.26 0.47 -16.98
CA GLN A 469 -15.10 1.35 -16.14
C GLN A 469 -14.81 1.19 -14.65
N THR A 470 -15.17 2.20 -13.89
CA THR A 470 -15.23 2.16 -12.43
C THR A 470 -16.67 1.98 -11.98
N ILE A 471 -16.94 0.99 -11.14
CA ILE A 471 -18.25 0.70 -10.55
C ILE A 471 -18.22 1.06 -9.06
N THR A 472 -19.06 1.99 -8.65
CA THR A 472 -19.23 2.35 -7.23
C THR A 472 -20.34 1.53 -6.61
N LEU A 473 -20.06 0.89 -5.46
CA LEU A 473 -21.02 0.06 -4.73
C LEU A 473 -21.12 0.54 -3.28
N LYS A 474 -22.25 1.12 -2.90
CA LYS A 474 -22.50 1.56 -1.52
C LYS A 474 -23.09 0.43 -0.69
N GLN A 475 -22.60 0.28 0.54
CA GLN A 475 -23.16 -0.59 1.59
C GLN A 475 -24.57 -0.12 1.95
N LYS A 476 -25.49 -1.06 2.08
CA LYS A 476 -26.88 -0.81 2.53
C LYS A 476 -27.03 -1.00 4.02
#